data_33eaf25392f6176e9f979f4625ccc70d
#
_entry.id   33eaf25392f6176e9f979f4625ccc70d
#
_cell.length_a   1.000
_cell.length_b   1.000
_cell.length_c   1.000
_cell.angle_alpha   90.00
_cell.angle_beta   90.00
_cell.angle_gamma   90.00
#
_symmetry.space_group_name_H-M   'P 1'
#
loop_
_entity.id
_entity.type
_entity.pdbx_description
1 polymer ?
#
loop_
_entity_poly.entity_id
_entity_poly.type
_entity_poly.pdbx_seq_one_letter_code
_entity_poly.pdbx_strand_id
1 'polypeptide(L)' 'MAEYRVKKVPLRDLKEDKPLEISDVITRTIKEIDEFEKKYGTDYLERIDNKDKE' A
#
# COMPACT_ATOMS: atom_id res chain seq x y z
N MET A 1 -10.47 -6.11 3.08
CA MET A 1 -9.24 -5.30 3.08
C MET A 1 -8.16 -6.01 2.30
N ALA A 2 -7.21 -5.25 1.83
CA ALA A 2 -6.14 -5.80 1.01
C ALA A 2 -4.81 -5.55 1.68
N GLU A 3 -3.89 -6.48 1.49
CA GLU A 3 -2.53 -6.33 2.00
C GLU A 3 -1.62 -5.88 0.88
N TYR A 4 -0.81 -4.90 1.18
CA TYR A 4 0.12 -4.35 0.21
C TYR A 4 1.51 -4.25 0.82
N ARG A 5 2.51 -4.46 -0.03
CA ARG A 5 3.89 -4.30 0.38
C ARG A 5 4.49 -3.09 -0.31
N VAL A 6 5.27 -2.34 0.44
CA VAL A 6 5.91 -1.14 -0.10
C VAL A 6 7.07 -1.53 -1.00
N LYS A 7 7.06 -1.03 -2.22
CA LYS A 7 8.07 -1.31 -3.22
C LYS A 7 9.02 -0.14 -3.44
N LYS A 8 8.55 1.06 -3.21
CA LYS A 8 9.35 2.27 -3.43
C LYS A 8 9.14 3.24 -2.30
N VAL A 9 10.14 4.03 -2.04
CA VAL A 9 10.05 5.13 -1.08
C VAL A 9 10.53 6.38 -1.79
N PRO A 10 10.20 7.57 -1.30
CA PRO A 10 9.44 7.81 -0.08
C PRO A 10 7.94 7.57 -0.26
N LEU A 11 7.36 6.98 0.75
CA LEU A 11 5.93 6.73 0.76
C LEU A 11 5.43 6.97 2.17
N ARG A 12 4.34 7.71 2.31
CA ARG A 12 3.83 8.04 3.62
C ARG A 12 2.44 7.44 3.79
N ASP A 13 2.23 6.84 4.93
CA ASP A 13 0.94 6.27 5.27
C ASP A 13 -0.07 7.39 5.48
N LEU A 14 -1.06 7.46 4.62
CA LEU A 14 -2.05 8.52 4.69
C LEU A 14 -2.94 8.39 5.91
N LYS A 15 -3.13 7.18 6.41
CA LYS A 15 -4.00 6.96 7.54
C LYS A 15 -3.30 7.27 8.85
N GLU A 16 -2.06 6.85 9.00
CA GLU A 16 -1.33 7.04 10.25
C GLU A 16 -0.34 8.18 10.17
N ASP A 17 -0.19 8.75 8.99
CA ASP A 17 0.64 9.93 8.79
C ASP A 17 2.08 9.70 9.24
N LYS A 18 2.64 8.58 8.84
CA LYS A 18 4.03 8.28 9.14
C LYS A 18 4.70 7.66 7.92
N PRO A 19 6.03 7.78 7.83
CA PRO A 19 6.74 7.26 6.67
C PRO A 19 6.76 5.74 6.68
N LEU A 20 6.72 5.18 5.48
CA LEU A 20 6.83 3.74 5.27
C LEU A 20 8.19 3.44 4.67
N GLU A 21 8.61 2.19 4.82
CA GLU A 21 9.90 1.75 4.31
C GLU A 21 9.71 0.62 3.33
N ILE A 22 10.75 0.37 2.55
CA ILE A 22 10.75 -0.74 1.60
C ILE A 22 10.45 -2.03 2.36
N SER A 23 9.56 -2.84 1.79
CA SER A 23 9.16 -4.14 2.34
C SER A 23 8.19 -4.07 3.52
N ASP A 24 7.80 -2.87 3.93
CA ASP A 24 6.73 -2.77 4.92
C ASP A 24 5.44 -3.31 4.34
N VAL A 25 4.67 -3.98 5.18
CA VAL A 25 3.37 -4.52 4.78
C VAL A 25 2.29 -3.75 5.50
N ILE A 26 1.31 -3.28 4.75
CA ILE A 26 0.18 -2.57 5.33
C ILE A 26 -1.12 -3.22 4.86
N THR A 27 -2.14 -3.11 5.69
CA THR A 27 -3.47 -3.61 5.35
C THR A 27 -4.41 -2.41 5.26
N ARG A 28 -4.97 -2.21 4.09
CA ARG A 28 -5.85 -1.05 3.84
C ARG A 28 -6.99 -1.46 2.94
N THR A 29 -8.05 -0.68 2.96
CA THR A 29 -9.15 -0.91 2.02
C THR A 29 -8.72 -0.51 0.62
N ILE A 30 -9.43 -1.04 -0.37
CA ILE A 30 -9.13 -0.71 -1.76
C ILE A 30 -9.27 0.80 -1.98
N LYS A 31 -10.24 1.41 -1.31
CA LYS A 31 -10.45 2.84 -1.44
C LYS A 31 -9.24 3.63 -0.94
N GLU A 32 -8.68 3.20 0.19
CA GLU A 32 -7.51 3.87 0.73
C GLU A 32 -6.29 3.69 -0.19
N ILE A 33 -6.15 2.51 -0.74
CA ILE A 33 -5.05 2.24 -1.65
C ILE A 33 -5.20 3.08 -2.94
N ASP A 34 -6.44 3.25 -3.39
CA ASP A 34 -6.68 4.09 -4.56
C ASP A 34 -6.17 5.51 -4.34
N GLU A 35 -6.35 6.04 -3.12
CA GLU A 35 -5.85 7.36 -2.81
C GLU A 35 -4.34 7.40 -2.75
N PHE A 36 -3.70 6.36 -2.24
CA PHE A 36 -2.25 6.26 -2.31
C PHE A 36 -1.78 6.33 -3.77
N GLU A 37 -2.44 5.59 -4.64
CA GLU A 37 -2.03 5.53 -6.02
C GLU A 37 -2.24 6.86 -6.74
N LYS A 38 -3.28 7.58 -6.36
CA LYS A 38 -3.49 8.90 -6.93
C LYS A 38 -2.43 9.89 -6.50
N LYS A 39 -1.93 9.72 -5.29
CA LYS A 39 -0.96 10.65 -4.75
C LYS A 39 0.47 10.31 -5.15
N TYR A 40 0.81 9.03 -5.15
CA TYR A 40 2.18 8.60 -5.38
C TYR A 40 2.37 7.87 -6.71
N GLY A 41 1.37 7.08 -7.12
CA GLY A 41 1.49 6.27 -8.31
C GLY A 41 1.33 4.80 -7.98
N THR A 42 1.15 3.99 -9.00
CA THR A 42 0.87 2.57 -8.80
C THR A 42 2.12 1.75 -8.56
N ASP A 43 3.30 2.34 -8.74
CA ASP A 43 4.55 1.61 -8.61
C ASP A 43 5.04 1.50 -7.17
N TYR A 44 4.41 2.19 -6.23
CA TYR A 44 4.90 2.24 -4.86
C TYR A 44 4.45 1.07 -4.02
N LEU A 45 3.32 0.48 -4.36
CA LEU A 45 2.73 -0.60 -3.57
C LEU A 45 2.46 -1.80 -4.45
N GLU A 46 2.59 -2.98 -3.86
CA GLU A 46 2.33 -4.22 -4.54
C GLU A 46 1.32 -5.03 -3.74
N ARG A 47 0.23 -5.45 -4.37
CA ARG A 47 -0.77 -6.24 -3.70
C ARG A 47 -0.25 -7.66 -3.47
N ILE A 48 -0.36 -8.13 -2.25
CA ILE A 48 0.18 -9.43 -1.88
C ILE A 48 -0.85 -10.35 -1.22
N ASP A 49 -2.09 -9.93 -1.12
CA ASP A 49 -3.11 -10.70 -0.43
C ASP A 49 -3.93 -11.52 -1.41
N ASN A 50 -3.29 -12.34 -2.18
CA ASN A 50 -3.98 -13.10 -3.21
C ASN A 50 -4.33 -14.50 -2.77
N LYS A 51 -4.37 -14.75 -1.51
CA LYS A 51 -4.64 -16.08 -0.99
C LYS A 51 -6.09 -16.49 -1.15
N ASP A 52 -6.88 -15.57 -1.45
CA ASP A 52 -8.28 -15.84 -1.59
C ASP A 52 -8.59 -16.57 -2.85
N LYS A 53 -7.87 -16.89 -3.38
CA LYS A 53 -8.21 -17.41 -4.49
C LYS A 53 -8.40 -18.71 -4.42
N GLU A 54 -8.49 -18.70 -3.69
CA GLU A 54 -8.90 -19.59 -3.39
C GLU A 54 -9.43 -19.81 -3.29
#